data_e949a23b8803e1c344da9825e2ff1c3e
#
_entry.id   e949a23b8803e1c344da9825e2ff1c3e
#
_cell.length_a   1.000
_cell.length_b   1.000
_cell.length_c   1.000
_cell.angle_alpha   90.00
_cell.angle_beta   90.00
_cell.angle_gamma   90.00
#
_symmetry.space_group_name_H-M   'P 1'
#
loop_
_entity.id
_entity.type
_entity.pdbx_description
1 polymer ?
#
loop_
_entity_poly.entity_id
_entity_poly.type
_entity_poly.pdbx_seq_one_letter_code
_entity_poly.pdbx_strand_id
1 'polypeptide(L)'
;MKPLFWVGSALQDLRAFPEAAKRRAGHELHLVQEELEPDDWKSMASVGPGVYELRIHTGVEHRVFYVAKFEEGVYVLHAFEKRTRQTAQRDIDLARERYREVLRDRQRTTRPPRR
;
A
#
# COMPACT_ATOMS: atom_id res chain seq x y z
N MET A 1 -8.63 3.27 -15.27
CA MET A 1 -7.83 2.52 -14.30
C MET A 1 -6.77 3.42 -13.68
N LYS A 2 -6.71 3.46 -12.37
CA LYS A 2 -5.70 4.26 -11.66
C LYS A 2 -4.33 3.60 -11.75
N PRO A 3 -3.26 4.35 -11.98
CA PRO A 3 -1.91 3.77 -11.93
C PRO A 3 -1.50 3.43 -10.50
N LEU A 4 -0.54 2.51 -10.38
CA LEU A 4 0.10 2.20 -9.11
C LEU A 4 1.39 3.01 -8.98
N PHE A 5 1.57 3.64 -7.84
CA PHE A 5 2.82 4.31 -7.49
C PHE A 5 3.44 3.55 -6.31
N TRP A 6 4.66 3.08 -6.49
CA TRP A 6 5.37 2.27 -5.51
C TRP A 6 6.28 3.16 -4.68
N VAL A 7 6.11 3.13 -3.37
CA VAL A 7 6.89 3.98 -2.47
C VAL A 7 8.03 3.17 -1.86
N GLY A 8 9.23 3.71 -1.90
CA GLY A 8 10.41 3.03 -1.37
C GLY A 8 10.62 1.66 -2.01
N SER A 9 10.84 0.64 -1.19
CA SER A 9 11.08 -0.72 -1.66
C SER A 9 9.80 -1.56 -1.85
N ALA A 10 8.63 -0.94 -1.83
CA ALA A 10 7.36 -1.69 -1.82
C ALA A 10 7.22 -2.65 -3.01
N LEU A 11 7.59 -2.24 -4.21
CA LEU A 11 7.51 -3.11 -5.39
C LEU A 11 8.48 -4.28 -5.28
N GLN A 12 9.71 -4.01 -4.92
CA GLN A 12 10.74 -5.04 -4.75
C GLN A 12 10.32 -6.05 -3.68
N ASP A 13 9.76 -5.57 -2.58
CA ASP A 13 9.31 -6.42 -1.49
C ASP A 13 8.13 -7.30 -1.92
N LEU A 14 7.18 -6.74 -2.67
CA LEU A 14 6.06 -7.52 -3.20
C LEU A 14 6.54 -8.58 -4.19
N ARG A 15 7.48 -8.22 -5.06
CA ARG A 15 8.06 -9.17 -6.01
C ARG A 15 8.78 -10.33 -5.35
N ALA A 16 9.23 -10.15 -4.11
CA ALA A 16 9.90 -11.20 -3.34
C ALA A 16 8.91 -12.15 -2.64
N PHE A 17 7.63 -11.89 -2.70
CA PHE A 17 6.62 -12.81 -2.16
C PHE A 17 6.68 -14.17 -2.89
N PRO A 18 6.33 -15.27 -2.21
CA PRO A 18 6.08 -16.53 -2.91
C PRO A 18 5.09 -16.35 -4.05
N GLU A 19 5.22 -17.16 -5.09
CA GLU A 19 4.45 -16.98 -6.34
C GLU A 19 2.95 -16.83 -6.12
N ALA A 20 2.35 -17.68 -5.27
CA ALA A 20 0.92 -17.62 -5.00
C ALA A 20 0.51 -16.30 -4.34
N ALA A 21 1.29 -15.83 -3.37
CA ALA A 21 1.03 -14.58 -2.67
C ALA A 21 1.22 -13.37 -3.59
N LYS A 22 2.27 -13.40 -4.41
CA LYS A 22 2.56 -12.35 -5.37
C LYS A 22 1.42 -12.20 -6.39
N ARG A 23 0.96 -13.31 -6.92
CA ARG A 23 -0.14 -13.35 -7.89
C ARG A 23 -1.43 -12.82 -7.27
N ARG A 24 -1.73 -13.25 -6.06
CA ARG A 24 -2.92 -12.80 -5.35
C ARG A 24 -2.86 -11.31 -5.03
N ALA A 25 -1.72 -10.83 -4.57
CA ALA A 25 -1.53 -9.41 -4.29
C ALA A 25 -1.72 -8.56 -5.54
N GLY A 26 -1.18 -9.02 -6.67
CA GLY A 26 -1.35 -8.34 -7.95
C GLY A 26 -2.82 -8.26 -8.37
N HIS A 27 -3.56 -9.35 -8.20
CA HIS A 27 -4.99 -9.39 -8.50
C HIS A 27 -5.77 -8.40 -7.62
N GLU A 28 -5.51 -8.40 -6.32
CA GLU A 28 -6.20 -7.52 -5.38
C GLU A 28 -5.88 -6.04 -5.65
N LEU A 29 -4.62 -5.73 -5.97
CA LEU A 29 -4.25 -4.37 -6.35
C LEU A 29 -4.93 -3.93 -7.64
N HIS A 30 -5.12 -4.86 -8.58
CA HIS A 30 -5.85 -4.57 -9.81
C HIS A 30 -7.30 -4.17 -9.50
N LEU A 31 -7.95 -4.88 -8.57
CA LEU A 31 -9.30 -4.50 -8.14
C LEU A 31 -9.32 -3.08 -7.59
N VAL A 32 -8.34 -2.73 -6.76
CA VAL A 32 -8.23 -1.37 -6.22
C VAL A 32 -8.06 -0.34 -7.33
N GLN A 33 -7.23 -0.63 -8.33
CA GLN A 33 -7.04 0.26 -9.49
C GLN A 33 -8.33 0.50 -10.26
N GLU A 34 -9.19 -0.52 -10.35
CA GLU A 34 -10.48 -0.43 -11.02
C GLU A 34 -11.58 0.14 -10.11
N GLU A 35 -11.23 0.59 -8.92
CA GLU A 35 -12.18 1.11 -7.93
C GLU A 35 -13.20 0.06 -7.49
N LEU A 36 -12.80 -1.20 -7.53
CA LEU A 36 -13.58 -2.32 -7.05
C LEU A 36 -13.10 -2.74 -5.66
N GLU A 37 -13.97 -3.37 -4.91
CA GLU A 37 -13.63 -3.80 -3.55
C GLU A 37 -12.75 -5.05 -3.57
N PRO A 38 -11.59 -5.04 -2.89
CA PRO A 38 -10.78 -6.24 -2.75
C PRO A 38 -11.49 -7.31 -1.89
N ASP A 39 -11.00 -8.54 -1.96
CA ASP A 39 -11.64 -9.67 -1.27
C ASP A 39 -11.53 -9.56 0.26
N ASP A 40 -10.35 -9.19 0.76
CA ASP A 40 -10.14 -9.05 2.21
C ASP A 40 -9.25 -7.83 2.48
N TRP A 41 -9.82 -6.84 3.16
CA TRP A 41 -9.14 -5.59 3.44
C TRP A 41 -9.58 -5.03 4.78
N LYS A 42 -8.77 -4.14 5.32
CA LYS A 42 -9.02 -3.51 6.60
C LYS A 42 -8.48 -2.08 6.58
N SER A 43 -9.19 -1.19 7.27
CA SER A 43 -8.68 0.17 7.47
C SER A 43 -7.48 0.15 8.41
N MET A 44 -6.44 0.93 8.08
CA MET A 44 -5.23 1.08 8.89
C MET A 44 -5.02 2.54 9.26
N ALA A 45 -5.95 3.07 10.05
CA ALA A 45 -5.89 4.45 10.51
C ALA A 45 -4.61 4.75 11.32
N SER A 46 -4.03 3.72 11.94
CA SER A 46 -2.76 3.86 12.67
C SER A 46 -1.59 4.24 11.78
N VAL A 47 -1.66 3.94 10.49
CA VAL A 47 -0.67 4.37 9.50
C VAL A 47 -0.99 5.79 9.04
N GLY A 48 -2.23 6.06 8.70
CA GLY A 48 -2.66 7.38 8.27
C GLY A 48 -4.08 7.36 7.72
N PRO A 49 -4.69 8.56 7.54
CA PRO A 49 -6.06 8.64 7.01
C PRO A 49 -6.15 8.09 5.60
N GLY A 50 -7.09 7.20 5.38
CA GLY A 50 -7.33 6.60 4.06
C GLY A 50 -6.38 5.47 3.71
N VAL A 51 -5.53 5.04 4.63
CA VAL A 51 -4.67 3.87 4.41
C VAL A 51 -5.46 2.61 4.70
N TYR A 52 -5.32 1.63 3.79
CA TYR A 52 -5.94 0.32 3.90
C TYR A 52 -4.90 -0.78 3.82
N GLU A 53 -5.25 -1.93 4.36
CA GLU A 53 -4.43 -3.13 4.35
C GLU A 53 -5.12 -4.18 3.51
N LEU A 54 -4.44 -4.66 2.47
CA LEU A 54 -4.85 -5.87 1.77
C LEU A 54 -4.33 -7.08 2.55
N ARG A 55 -5.19 -8.05 2.75
CA ARG A 55 -4.88 -9.27 3.51
C ARG A 55 -4.80 -10.44 2.53
N ILE A 56 -3.62 -11.01 2.41
CA ILE A 56 -3.32 -12.06 1.44
C ILE A 56 -3.09 -13.38 2.20
N HIS A 57 -3.94 -14.36 1.93
CA HIS A 57 -3.96 -15.64 2.65
C HIS A 57 -3.62 -16.79 1.68
N THR A 58 -2.38 -17.23 1.68
CA THR A 58 -1.95 -18.34 0.80
C THR A 58 -1.20 -19.42 1.60
N GLY A 59 -1.66 -19.66 2.83
CA GLY A 59 -0.97 -20.52 3.77
C GLY A 59 -0.03 -19.74 4.67
N VAL A 60 0.62 -18.74 4.12
CA VAL A 60 1.40 -17.76 4.84
C VAL A 60 0.71 -16.41 4.69
N GLU A 61 0.73 -15.60 5.73
CA GLU A 61 0.04 -14.32 5.75
C GLU A 61 0.92 -13.21 5.20
N HIS A 62 0.40 -12.51 4.20
CA HIS A 62 1.06 -11.32 3.63
C HIS A 62 0.12 -10.14 3.71
N ARG A 63 0.68 -8.95 3.78
CA ARG A 63 -0.07 -7.70 3.86
C ARG A 63 0.50 -6.69 2.89
N VAL A 64 -0.38 -5.86 2.34
CA VAL A 64 0.02 -4.73 1.49
C VAL A 64 -0.72 -3.50 2.00
N PHE A 65 0.02 -2.47 2.39
CA PHE A 65 -0.58 -1.19 2.79
C PHE A 65 -0.64 -0.26 1.59
N TYR A 66 -1.78 0.34 1.37
CA TYR A 66 -1.97 1.25 0.24
C TYR A 66 -2.91 2.39 0.60
N VAL A 67 -2.86 3.45 -0.19
CA VAL A 67 -3.81 4.55 -0.10
C VAL A 67 -4.32 4.85 -1.52
N ALA A 68 -5.65 4.86 -1.69
CA ALA A 68 -6.30 4.98 -3.00
C ALA A 68 -7.21 6.20 -3.12
N LYS A 69 -7.26 7.05 -2.10
CA LYS A 69 -8.18 8.20 -2.08
C LYS A 69 -7.74 9.35 -2.99
N PHE A 70 -6.50 9.33 -3.46
CA PHE A 70 -5.98 10.41 -4.29
C PHE A 70 -6.34 10.20 -5.75
N GLU A 71 -6.67 11.28 -6.43
CA GLU A 71 -7.16 11.24 -7.80
C GLU A 71 -6.13 10.68 -8.78
N GLU A 72 -4.87 10.99 -8.56
CA GLU A 72 -3.80 10.61 -9.49
C GLU A 72 -3.48 9.12 -9.52
N GLY A 73 -3.81 8.36 -8.47
CA GLY A 73 -3.53 6.91 -8.47
C GLY A 73 -3.56 6.28 -7.10
N VAL A 74 -3.05 5.06 -7.04
CA VAL A 74 -2.94 4.24 -5.84
C VAL A 74 -1.48 4.20 -5.40
N TYR A 75 -1.19 4.62 -4.18
CA TYR A 75 0.16 4.57 -3.63
C TYR A 75 0.30 3.30 -2.79
N VAL A 76 1.24 2.45 -3.16
CA VAL A 76 1.55 1.24 -2.38
C VAL A 76 2.70 1.59 -1.44
N LEU A 77 2.39 1.59 -0.14
CA LEU A 77 3.32 2.05 0.89
C LEU A 77 4.26 0.97 1.37
N HIS A 78 3.78 -0.26 1.51
CA HIS A 78 4.55 -1.34 2.13
C HIS A 78 3.94 -2.69 1.79
N ALA A 79 4.79 -3.69 1.59
CA ALA A 79 4.39 -5.07 1.33
C ALA A 79 5.27 -5.98 2.17
N PHE A 80 4.68 -6.88 2.96
CA PHE A 80 5.44 -7.67 3.91
C PHE A 80 4.73 -8.98 4.30
N GLU A 81 5.52 -9.93 4.82
CA GLU A 81 4.99 -11.15 5.42
C GLU A 81 4.66 -10.86 6.88
N LYS A 82 3.44 -11.18 7.29
CA LYS A 82 3.00 -10.97 8.67
C LYS A 82 3.24 -12.25 9.47
N ARG A 83 4.20 -12.20 10.39
CA ARG A 83 4.64 -13.35 11.18
C ARG A 83 4.10 -13.35 12.60
N THR A 84 3.49 -12.26 13.03
CA THR A 84 2.99 -12.09 14.38
C THR A 84 1.49 -11.86 14.37
N ARG A 85 0.85 -12.10 15.51
CA ARG A 85 -0.60 -11.93 15.66
C ARG A 85 -1.03 -10.50 15.36
N GLN A 86 -0.27 -9.53 15.85
CA GLN A 86 -0.48 -8.12 15.54
C GLN A 86 0.57 -7.67 14.52
N THR A 87 0.22 -6.69 13.73
CA THR A 87 1.18 -6.09 12.80
C THR A 87 2.35 -5.49 13.59
N ALA A 88 3.58 -5.84 13.22
CA ALA A 88 4.76 -5.36 13.90
C ALA A 88 4.85 -3.84 13.83
N GLN A 89 5.27 -3.22 14.92
CA GLN A 89 5.37 -1.76 15.00
C GLN A 89 6.31 -1.21 13.94
N ARG A 90 7.40 -1.92 13.61
CA ARG A 90 8.35 -1.50 12.57
C ARG A 90 7.67 -1.37 11.20
N ASP A 91 6.69 -2.25 10.89
CA ASP A 91 5.98 -2.19 9.63
C ASP A 91 5.02 -0.98 9.59
N ILE A 92 4.38 -0.70 10.72
CA ILE A 92 3.53 0.48 10.85
C ILE A 92 4.35 1.75 10.74
N ASP A 93 5.49 1.82 11.42
CA ASP A 93 6.36 3.00 11.42
C ASP A 93 6.92 3.27 10.03
N LEU A 94 7.35 2.24 9.32
CA LEU A 94 7.85 2.37 7.96
C LEU A 94 6.76 2.88 7.02
N ALA A 95 5.57 2.33 7.13
CA ALA A 95 4.43 2.76 6.31
C ALA A 95 4.05 4.21 6.61
N ARG A 96 4.09 4.63 7.87
CA ARG A 96 3.86 6.03 8.27
C ARG A 96 4.86 6.97 7.62
N GLU A 97 6.13 6.59 7.65
CA GLU A 97 7.21 7.38 7.05
C GLU A 97 6.97 7.56 5.56
N ARG A 98 6.64 6.47 4.88
CA ARG A 98 6.38 6.50 3.43
C ARG A 98 5.13 7.31 3.10
N TYR A 99 4.10 7.24 3.93
CA TYR A 99 2.91 8.06 3.73
C TYR A 99 3.23 9.55 3.85
N ARG A 100 4.05 9.92 4.82
CA ARG A 100 4.51 11.31 4.94
C ARG A 100 5.25 11.77 3.69
N GLU A 101 6.07 10.90 3.11
CA GLU A 101 6.75 11.20 1.83
C GLU A 101 5.76 11.46 0.71
N VAL A 102 4.73 10.63 0.60
CA VAL A 102 3.68 10.82 -0.40
C VAL A 102 3.02 12.19 -0.22
N LEU A 103 2.65 12.53 1.01
CA LEU A 103 1.99 13.81 1.29
C LEU A 103 2.90 14.99 0.97
N ARG A 104 4.18 14.91 1.30
CA ARG A 104 5.15 15.95 0.96
C ARG A 104 5.31 16.13 -0.54
N ASP A 105 5.43 15.02 -1.26
CA ASP A 105 5.58 15.04 -2.72
C ASP A 105 4.35 15.61 -3.40
N ARG A 106 3.17 15.22 -2.94
CA ARG A 106 1.90 15.76 -3.47
C ARG A 106 1.80 17.26 -3.23
N GLN A 107 2.17 17.72 -2.06
CA GLN A 107 2.15 19.13 -1.71
C GLN A 107 3.09 19.94 -2.60
N ARG A 108 4.27 19.41 -2.90
CA ARG A 108 5.25 20.01 -3.80
C ARG A 108 4.71 20.11 -5.22
N THR A 109 4.09 19.04 -5.72
CA THR A 109 3.56 18.97 -7.07
C THR A 109 2.37 19.92 -7.29
N THR A 110 1.52 20.11 -6.28
CA THR A 110 0.34 20.98 -6.37
C THR A 110 0.62 22.42 -6.04
N ARG A 111 1.83 22.74 -5.59
CA ARG A 111 2.21 24.09 -5.22
C ARG A 111 2.31 24.96 -6.47
N PRO A 112 1.68 26.16 -6.49
CA PRO A 112 1.83 27.05 -7.65
C PRO A 112 3.29 27.46 -7.82
N PRO A 113 3.75 27.64 -9.07
CA PRO A 113 5.13 28.05 -9.30
C PRO A 113 5.40 29.43 -8.70
N ARG A 114 6.58 29.57 -8.13
CA ARG A 114 7.03 30.88 -7.62
C ARG A 114 7.37 31.78 -8.79
N ARG A 115 7.03 33.00 -8.64
CA ARG A 115 7.42 34.05 -9.59
C ARG A 115 8.77 34.63 -9.22
#